data_d3be08643785fc4a2cf08e5df496f9c0
#
_entry.id   d3be08643785fc4a2cf08e5df496f9c0
#
_cell.length_a   1.000
_cell.length_b   1.000
_cell.length_c   1.000
_cell.angle_alpha   90.00
_cell.angle_beta   90.00
_cell.angle_gamma   90.00
#
_symmetry.space_group_name_H-M   'P 1'
#
loop_
_entity.id
_entity.type
_entity.pdbx_description
1 polymer ?
#
loop_
_entity_poly.entity_id
_entity_poly.type
_entity_poly.pdbx_seq_one_letter_code
_entity_poly.pdbx_strand_id
1 'polypeptide(L)'
;MLKKKQILDFLESIIEKAPGLNFIFGTTRDITEAFMGENKKFNRPVVAHLSEGIHKVGFLTREDAAFLDCPGSSVVYFPYSYGLNGEMLVVDKKKLRPLDAEASNVTKFVVSGGAVKLD
;
A
#
# COMPACT_ATOMS: atom_id res chain seq x y z
N MET A 1 -11.71 7.98 17.91
CA MET A 1 -10.78 7.79 16.79
C MET A 1 -9.37 8.17 17.20
N LEU A 2 -8.39 7.36 16.86
CA LEU A 2 -7.00 7.63 17.22
C LEU A 2 -6.44 8.81 16.46
N LYS A 3 -5.68 9.66 17.14
CA LYS A 3 -4.99 10.77 16.49
C LYS A 3 -3.82 10.22 15.67
N LYS A 4 -3.42 10.98 14.65
CA LYS A 4 -2.30 10.59 13.79
C LYS A 4 -1.05 10.24 14.58
N LYS A 5 -0.73 11.05 15.61
CA LYS A 5 0.44 10.81 16.47
C LYS A 5 0.32 9.47 17.21
N GLN A 6 -0.87 9.13 17.70
CA GLN A 6 -1.08 7.88 18.41
C GLN A 6 -0.90 6.67 17.50
N ILE A 7 -1.33 6.79 16.26
CA ILE A 7 -1.14 5.73 15.27
C ILE A 7 0.34 5.54 14.97
N LEU A 8 1.07 6.62 14.76
CA LEU A 8 2.50 6.56 14.50
C LEU A 8 3.26 5.97 15.69
N ASP A 9 2.93 6.38 16.92
CA ASP A 9 3.56 5.85 18.12
C ASP A 9 3.26 4.36 18.29
N PHE A 10 2.04 3.95 17.98
CA PHE A 10 1.65 2.54 18.02
C PHE A 10 2.46 1.72 17.01
N LEU A 11 2.61 2.23 15.79
CA LEU A 11 3.37 1.56 14.74
C LEU A 11 4.85 1.44 15.12
N GLU A 12 5.43 2.52 15.65
CA GLU A 12 6.81 2.48 16.12
C GLU A 12 7.01 1.46 17.24
N SER A 13 6.04 1.39 18.16
CA SER A 13 6.10 0.43 19.27
C SER A 13 6.09 -1.01 18.76
N ILE A 14 5.28 -1.31 17.77
CA ILE A 14 5.23 -2.64 17.17
C ILE A 14 6.56 -3.00 16.52
N ILE A 15 7.14 -2.08 15.76
CA ILE A 15 8.41 -2.30 15.07
C ILE A 15 9.54 -2.52 16.09
N GLU A 16 9.57 -1.73 17.17
CA GLU A 16 10.60 -1.86 18.21
C GLU A 16 10.50 -3.18 18.97
N LYS A 17 9.28 -3.66 19.22
CA LYS A 17 9.04 -4.87 19.99
C LYS A 17 9.19 -6.16 19.19
N ALA A 18 9.27 -6.06 17.87
CA ALA A 18 9.39 -7.21 17.00
C ALA A 18 10.73 -7.16 16.26
N PRO A 19 11.81 -7.71 16.84
CA PRO A 19 13.16 -7.54 16.28
C PRO A 19 13.34 -7.97 14.84
N GLY A 20 12.55 -8.88 14.33
CA GLY A 20 12.64 -9.31 12.94
C GLY A 20 12.07 -8.30 11.95
N LEU A 21 11.16 -7.45 12.38
CA LEU A 21 10.50 -6.51 11.48
C LEU A 21 11.46 -5.42 10.98
N ASN A 22 12.35 -4.95 11.83
CA ASN A 22 13.34 -3.96 11.43
C ASN A 22 14.25 -4.48 10.33
N PHE A 23 14.57 -5.76 10.37
CA PHE A 23 15.39 -6.37 9.34
C PHE A 23 14.66 -6.48 8.01
N ILE A 24 13.36 -6.80 8.05
CA ILE A 24 12.56 -7.00 6.84
C ILE A 24 12.15 -5.65 6.21
N PHE A 25 11.73 -4.70 7.04
CA PHE A 25 11.17 -3.44 6.55
C PHE A 25 12.12 -2.26 6.70
N GLY A 26 13.30 -2.46 7.28
CA GLY A 26 14.21 -1.37 7.58
C GLY A 26 13.79 -0.61 8.82
N THR A 27 14.08 0.66 8.87
CA THR A 27 13.72 1.51 10.01
C THR A 27 12.30 2.04 9.87
N THR A 28 11.75 2.55 10.98
CA THR A 28 10.45 3.24 10.94
C THR A 28 10.45 4.35 9.90
N ARG A 29 11.59 5.03 9.78
CA ARG A 29 11.75 6.09 8.79
C ARG A 29 11.60 5.56 7.36
N ASP A 30 12.20 4.41 7.06
CA ASP A 30 12.12 3.81 5.74
C ASP A 30 10.68 3.43 5.40
N ILE A 31 9.95 2.90 6.37
CA ILE A 31 8.54 2.56 6.17
C ILE A 31 7.72 3.82 5.92
N THR A 32 7.95 4.85 6.74
CA THR A 32 7.24 6.12 6.59
C THR A 32 7.52 6.75 5.22
N GLU A 33 8.77 6.73 4.78
CA GLU A 33 9.12 7.27 3.46
C GLU A 33 8.48 6.46 2.33
N ALA A 34 8.37 5.15 2.49
CA ALA A 34 7.75 4.32 1.46
C ALA A 34 6.26 4.65 1.29
N PHE A 35 5.56 4.95 2.40
CA PHE A 35 4.13 5.23 2.34
C PHE A 35 3.81 6.72 2.17
N MET A 36 4.63 7.61 2.71
CA MET A 36 4.29 9.03 2.81
C MET A 36 5.42 9.95 2.33
N GLY A 37 6.56 9.40 1.96
CA GLY A 37 7.73 10.20 1.64
C GLY A 37 7.83 10.59 0.18
N GLU A 38 8.88 11.37 -0.12
CA GLU A 38 9.14 11.85 -1.47
C GLU A 38 9.70 10.78 -2.40
N ASN A 39 10.21 9.68 -1.86
CA ASN A 39 10.67 8.55 -2.68
C ASN A 39 9.56 7.90 -3.49
N LYS A 40 8.33 8.09 -3.07
CA LYS A 40 7.14 7.78 -3.84
C LYS A 40 7.10 6.37 -4.43
N LYS A 41 7.57 5.38 -3.68
CA LYS A 41 7.45 3.99 -4.11
C LYS A 41 6.00 3.55 -4.21
N PHE A 42 5.13 4.17 -3.42
CA PHE A 42 3.70 3.90 -3.44
C PHE A 42 2.94 5.15 -3.89
N ASN A 43 3.35 5.71 -5.03
CA ASN A 43 2.74 6.94 -5.55
C ASN A 43 1.82 6.72 -6.75
N ARG A 44 1.58 5.48 -7.14
CA ARG A 44 0.75 5.15 -8.30
C ARG A 44 -0.46 4.34 -7.87
N PRO A 45 -1.50 5.00 -7.33
CA PRO A 45 -2.69 4.26 -6.90
C PRO A 45 -3.44 3.68 -8.09
N VAL A 46 -3.95 2.48 -7.89
CA VAL A 46 -4.71 1.75 -8.91
C VAL A 46 -5.92 1.08 -8.27
N VAL A 47 -6.91 0.81 -9.12
CA VAL A 47 -8.02 -0.03 -8.75
C VAL A 47 -7.88 -1.34 -9.52
N ALA A 48 -7.86 -2.44 -8.79
CA ALA A 48 -7.75 -3.78 -9.38
C ALA A 48 -9.10 -4.48 -9.35
N HIS A 49 -9.50 -5.02 -10.50
CA HIS A 49 -10.69 -5.86 -10.58
C HIS A 49 -10.28 -7.29 -10.21
N LEU A 50 -10.68 -7.75 -9.04
CA LEU A 50 -10.29 -9.07 -8.55
C LEU A 50 -11.25 -10.17 -8.98
N SER A 51 -12.54 -9.90 -8.91
CA SER A 51 -13.57 -10.83 -9.34
C SER A 51 -14.82 -10.02 -9.66
N GLU A 52 -15.85 -10.68 -10.16
CA GLU A 52 -17.08 -9.99 -10.56
C GLU A 52 -17.64 -9.18 -9.39
N GLY A 53 -17.74 -7.87 -9.62
CA GLY A 53 -18.28 -6.96 -8.62
C GLY A 53 -17.35 -6.60 -7.48
N ILE A 54 -16.11 -7.12 -7.46
CA ILE A 54 -15.17 -6.87 -6.36
C ILE A 54 -13.92 -6.18 -6.90
N HIS A 55 -13.62 -5.03 -6.33
CA HIS A 55 -12.43 -4.26 -6.67
C HIS A 55 -11.61 -4.00 -5.42
N LYS A 56 -10.33 -3.79 -5.61
CA LYS A 56 -9.41 -3.51 -4.51
C LYS A 56 -8.51 -2.35 -4.89
N VAL A 57 -8.33 -1.43 -3.96
CA VAL A 57 -7.47 -0.27 -4.17
C VAL A 57 -6.08 -0.59 -3.66
N GLY A 58 -5.09 -0.31 -4.47
CA GLY A 58 -3.69 -0.56 -4.11
C GLY A 58 -2.76 0.39 -4.84
N PHE A 59 -1.48 0.05 -4.79
CA PHE A 59 -0.43 0.86 -5.40
C PHE A 59 0.41 0.01 -6.32
N LEU A 60 0.60 0.51 -7.54
CA LEU A 60 1.46 -0.15 -8.51
C LEU A 60 2.91 0.01 -8.09
N THR A 61 3.61 -1.10 -7.85
CA THR A 61 5.01 -1.06 -7.44
C THR A 61 5.96 -1.47 -8.55
N ARG A 62 5.50 -2.32 -9.46
CA ARG A 62 6.25 -2.69 -10.66
C ARG A 62 5.32 -2.77 -11.83
N GLU A 63 5.68 -2.11 -12.90
CA GLU A 63 4.82 -2.06 -14.08
C GLU A 63 4.77 -3.38 -14.82
N ASP A 64 5.86 -4.15 -14.79
CA ASP A 64 5.95 -5.43 -15.48
C ASP A 64 6.44 -6.51 -14.51
N ALA A 65 5.84 -7.68 -14.59
CA ALA A 65 6.20 -8.83 -13.77
C ALA A 65 6.82 -9.96 -14.59
N ALA A 66 7.46 -9.64 -15.73
CA ALA A 66 8.12 -10.65 -16.54
C ALA A 66 9.21 -11.38 -15.77
N PHE A 67 9.86 -10.70 -14.82
CA PHE A 67 10.91 -11.33 -13.98
C PHE A 67 10.33 -12.40 -13.05
N LEU A 68 9.01 -12.47 -12.90
CA LEU A 68 8.32 -13.52 -12.15
C LEU A 68 7.64 -14.53 -13.10
N ASP A 69 8.02 -14.53 -14.36
CA ASP A 69 7.38 -15.37 -15.38
C ASP A 69 5.92 -15.02 -15.61
N CYS A 70 5.56 -13.77 -15.37
CA CYS A 70 4.20 -13.27 -15.56
C CYS A 70 4.20 -12.05 -16.47
N PRO A 71 4.60 -12.19 -17.74
CA PRO A 71 4.59 -11.04 -18.67
C PRO A 71 3.16 -10.55 -18.87
N GLY A 72 3.00 -9.25 -19.02
CA GLY A 72 1.67 -8.66 -19.15
C GLY A 72 0.95 -8.41 -17.85
N SER A 73 1.59 -8.75 -16.73
CA SER A 73 1.06 -8.46 -15.39
C SER A 73 1.92 -7.42 -14.68
N SER A 74 1.35 -6.78 -13.69
CA SER A 74 2.02 -5.79 -12.86
C SER A 74 2.04 -6.26 -11.41
N VAL A 75 2.97 -5.72 -10.63
CA VAL A 75 3.02 -6.00 -9.20
C VAL A 75 2.29 -4.87 -8.48
N VAL A 76 1.33 -5.24 -7.65
CA VAL A 76 0.49 -4.28 -6.92
C VAL A 76 0.55 -4.60 -5.44
N TYR A 77 0.74 -3.58 -4.63
CA TYR A 77 0.73 -3.70 -3.18
C TYR A 77 -0.60 -3.19 -2.65
N PHE A 78 -1.24 -4.00 -1.81
CA PHE A 78 -2.53 -3.65 -1.20
C PHE A 78 -2.34 -3.54 0.31
N PRO A 79 -2.22 -2.31 0.84
CA PRO A 79 -2.13 -2.15 2.30
C PRO A 79 -3.43 -2.57 2.96
N TYR A 80 -3.33 -3.18 4.13
CA TYR A 80 -4.51 -3.52 4.92
C TYR A 80 -4.98 -2.32 5.73
N SER A 81 -6.25 -2.34 6.08
CA SER A 81 -6.82 -1.31 6.94
C SER A 81 -6.32 -1.48 8.36
N TYR A 82 -6.06 -0.36 9.02
CA TYR A 82 -5.68 -0.29 10.43
C TYR A 82 -4.45 -1.13 10.80
N GLY A 83 -3.53 -1.27 9.87
CA GLY A 83 -2.32 -2.05 10.12
C GLY A 83 -1.15 -1.61 9.26
N LEU A 84 0.02 -2.19 9.54
CA LEU A 84 1.23 -2.00 8.75
C LEU A 84 1.34 -3.02 7.63
N ASN A 85 0.58 -4.07 7.72
CA ASN A 85 0.68 -5.18 6.80
C ASN A 85 -0.08 -4.90 5.52
N GLY A 86 0.26 -5.65 4.51
CA GLY A 86 -0.45 -5.64 3.25
C GLY A 86 -0.15 -6.92 2.51
N GLU A 87 -0.68 -7.03 1.32
CA GLU A 87 -0.37 -8.15 0.45
C GLU A 87 0.09 -7.63 -0.91
N MET A 88 0.97 -8.39 -1.52
CA MET A 88 1.44 -8.11 -2.87
C MET A 88 0.80 -9.13 -3.80
N LEU A 89 0.17 -8.64 -4.85
CA LEU A 89 -0.40 -9.50 -5.88
C LEU A 89 0.23 -9.16 -7.23
N VAL A 90 0.31 -10.18 -8.07
CA VAL A 90 0.68 -10.00 -9.47
C VAL A 90 -0.61 -10.05 -10.27
N VAL A 91 -0.97 -8.93 -10.88
CA VAL A 91 -2.29 -8.73 -11.47
C VAL A 91 -2.15 -8.42 -12.96
N ASP A 92 -2.96 -9.06 -13.79
CA ASP A 92 -3.02 -8.77 -15.23
C ASP A 92 -3.31 -7.28 -15.43
N LYS A 93 -2.51 -6.64 -16.27
CA LYS A 93 -2.66 -5.21 -16.58
C LYS A 93 -4.07 -4.84 -17.06
N LYS A 94 -4.75 -5.75 -17.73
CA LYS A 94 -6.11 -5.52 -18.21
C LYS A 94 -7.12 -5.35 -17.08
N LYS A 95 -6.78 -5.83 -15.87
CA LYS A 95 -7.65 -5.74 -14.70
C LYS A 95 -7.30 -4.57 -13.80
N LEU A 96 -6.35 -3.75 -14.21
CA LEU A 96 -5.91 -2.59 -13.44
C LEU A 96 -6.32 -1.32 -14.16
N ARG A 97 -6.71 -0.32 -13.40
CA ARG A 97 -6.90 1.03 -13.93
C ARG A 97 -6.29 2.04 -12.98
N PRO A 98 -5.64 3.08 -13.50
CA PRO A 98 -5.11 4.14 -12.64
C PRO A 98 -6.25 4.83 -11.88
N LEU A 99 -5.96 5.20 -10.64
CA LEU A 99 -6.86 6.00 -9.83
C LEU A 99 -6.33 7.43 -9.82
N ASP A 100 -7.13 8.36 -10.33
CA ASP A 100 -6.73 9.77 -10.41
C ASP A 100 -6.95 10.44 -9.06
N ALA A 101 -6.00 10.23 -8.16
CA ALA A 101 -6.02 10.80 -6.82
C ALA A 101 -4.60 10.82 -6.28
N GLU A 102 -4.34 11.71 -5.33
CA GLU A 102 -3.04 11.74 -4.69
C GLU A 102 -2.81 10.49 -3.84
N ALA A 103 -1.60 9.94 -3.91
CA ALA A 103 -1.26 8.72 -3.18
C ALA A 103 -1.48 8.85 -1.68
N SER A 104 -1.18 10.03 -1.10
CA SER A 104 -1.39 10.25 0.32
C SER A 104 -2.87 10.16 0.71
N ASN A 105 -3.76 10.67 -0.13
CA ASN A 105 -5.20 10.59 0.11
C ASN A 105 -5.71 9.17 -0.05
N VAL A 106 -5.19 8.46 -1.03
CA VAL A 106 -5.53 7.04 -1.24
C VAL A 106 -5.08 6.21 -0.05
N THR A 107 -3.88 6.48 0.47
CA THR A 107 -3.37 5.79 1.65
C THR A 107 -4.30 5.98 2.84
N LYS A 108 -4.73 7.23 3.09
CA LYS A 108 -5.66 7.52 4.19
C LYS A 108 -6.99 6.79 4.00
N PHE A 109 -7.47 6.74 2.77
CA PHE A 109 -8.72 6.06 2.44
C PHE A 109 -8.61 4.57 2.73
N VAL A 110 -7.57 3.92 2.24
CA VAL A 110 -7.38 2.48 2.41
C VAL A 110 -7.12 2.12 3.87
N VAL A 111 -6.22 2.84 4.54
CA VAL A 111 -5.83 2.52 5.92
C VAL A 111 -7.00 2.73 6.88
N SER A 112 -7.89 3.65 6.57
CA SER A 112 -9.08 3.90 7.39
C SER A 112 -10.23 2.94 7.08
N GLY A 113 -10.01 1.96 6.21
CA GLY A 113 -11.08 1.04 5.81
C GLY A 113 -12.15 1.71 4.97
N GLY A 114 -11.79 2.77 4.27
CA GLY A 114 -12.72 3.51 3.44
C GLY A 114 -13.52 4.57 4.19
N ALA A 115 -13.23 4.76 5.48
CA ALA A 115 -13.98 5.73 6.29
C ALA A 115 -13.61 7.18 5.96
N VAL A 116 -12.37 7.44 5.60
CA VAL A 116 -11.91 8.77 5.19
C VAL A 116 -12.16 8.93 3.70
N LYS A 117 -12.82 10.02 3.31
CA LYS A 117 -13.11 10.27 1.90
C LYS A 117 -11.86 10.46 1.07
N LEU A 118 -11.98 10.16 -0.20
CA LEU A 118 -10.88 10.21 -1.17
C LEU A 118 -10.83 11.55 -1.89
N ASP A 119 -11.14 12.60 -1.32
CA ASP A 119 -11.12 13.91 -2.00
C ASP A 119 -9.72 14.43 -2.21
#